data_fc7064bf6f0df76e5f8ceee77fb85bac
#
_entry.id   fc7064bf6f0df76e5f8ceee77fb85bac
#
_cell.length_a   1.000
_cell.length_b   1.000
_cell.length_c   1.000
_cell.angle_alpha   90.00
_cell.angle_beta   90.00
_cell.angle_gamma   90.00
#
_symmetry.space_group_name_H-M   'P 1'
#
loop_
_entity.id
_entity.type
_entity.pdbx_description
1 polymer ?
#
loop_
_entity_poly.entity_id
_entity_poly.type
_entity_poly.pdbx_seq_one_letter_code
_entity_poly.pdbx_strand_id
1 'polypeptide(L)'
;LRWLSAVIASLLLAACAPTPGGLSDPIRRKAQWHATAGGDDLRAGCAAGRPSRWRLVYNSVWDEQVRVYDIERLPAGEGARLVSTVVQGAPRVLQAYLMQLGGQPTTRVAESRLPEPQLSALLRAIDGAGFARPPEEGMRLVSWDFYWLASACVDGTWHLNAWRRGDPVFQRLGFDELLFALDQTGVEPNRPRAIDPARRALEAGEQAGGGRGSRDESFEFVVRDGRIWSPGFGN
;
A
#
# COMPACT_ATOMS: atom_id res chain seq x y z
N LEU A 1 -47.92 -9.71 1.01
CA LEU A 1 -47.14 -8.57 0.52
C LEU A 1 -45.96 -8.24 1.44
N ARG A 2 -46.09 -8.28 2.78
CA ARG A 2 -45.00 -7.92 3.74
C ARG A 2 -43.81 -8.89 3.72
N TRP A 3 -43.98 -10.13 3.32
CA TRP A 3 -42.91 -11.13 3.23
C TRP A 3 -42.03 -10.97 1.97
N LEU A 4 -42.58 -10.50 0.87
CA LEU A 4 -41.84 -10.22 -0.36
C LEU A 4 -40.87 -9.04 -0.20
N SER A 5 -41.25 -8.02 0.57
CA SER A 5 -40.40 -6.85 0.84
C SER A 5 -39.14 -7.20 1.64
N ALA A 6 -39.26 -8.16 2.60
CA ALA A 6 -38.12 -8.59 3.42
C ALA A 6 -37.08 -9.39 2.62
N VAL A 7 -37.51 -10.19 1.65
CA VAL A 7 -36.61 -10.98 0.79
C VAL A 7 -35.85 -10.10 -0.17
N ILE A 8 -36.49 -9.06 -0.74
CA ILE A 8 -35.85 -8.11 -1.64
C ILE A 8 -34.81 -7.26 -0.90
N ALA A 9 -35.06 -6.85 0.34
CA ALA A 9 -34.12 -6.09 1.16
C ALA A 9 -32.87 -6.93 1.51
N SER A 10 -33.03 -8.24 1.75
CA SER A 10 -31.91 -9.14 2.04
C SER A 10 -31.03 -9.42 0.81
N LEU A 11 -31.58 -9.41 -0.38
CA LEU A 11 -30.85 -9.59 -1.65
C LEU A 11 -30.00 -8.36 -2.03
N LEU A 12 -30.43 -7.16 -1.63
CA LEU A 12 -29.68 -5.92 -1.90
C LEU A 12 -28.47 -5.74 -0.98
N LEU A 13 -28.47 -6.34 0.22
CA LEU A 13 -27.36 -6.30 1.14
C LEU A 13 -26.22 -7.27 0.78
N ALA A 14 -26.50 -8.32 0.01
CA ALA A 14 -25.50 -9.27 -0.48
C ALA A 14 -24.64 -8.74 -1.64
N ALA A 15 -25.05 -7.64 -2.29
CA ALA A 15 -24.35 -7.08 -3.44
C ALA A 15 -23.09 -6.25 -3.08
N CYS A 16 -22.84 -5.99 -1.78
CA CYS A 16 -21.68 -5.24 -1.31
C CYS A 16 -20.58 -6.11 -0.67
N ALA A 17 -20.66 -7.44 -0.77
CA ALA A 17 -19.57 -8.29 -0.33
C ALA A 17 -18.37 -8.16 -1.30
N PRO A 18 -17.16 -7.79 -0.82
CA PRO A 18 -15.99 -7.74 -1.69
C PRO A 18 -15.69 -9.15 -2.19
N THR A 19 -15.88 -9.35 -3.49
CA THR A 19 -15.55 -10.63 -4.14
C THR A 19 -14.03 -10.82 -4.15
N PRO A 20 -13.47 -11.97 -3.69
CA PRO A 20 -12.03 -12.25 -3.65
C PRO A 20 -11.37 -12.39 -5.03
N GLY A 21 -11.95 -11.90 -6.10
CA GLY A 21 -11.43 -11.98 -7.46
C GLY A 21 -11.08 -10.65 -8.12
N GLY A 22 -11.15 -9.53 -7.39
CA GLY A 22 -11.08 -8.18 -7.97
C GLY A 22 -9.70 -7.67 -8.37
N LEU A 23 -8.62 -8.40 -8.13
CA LEU A 23 -7.25 -7.95 -8.47
C LEU A 23 -6.88 -8.16 -9.95
N SER A 24 -7.70 -8.83 -10.73
CA SER A 24 -7.49 -9.02 -12.18
C SER A 24 -8.03 -7.87 -13.05
N ASP A 25 -8.90 -7.02 -12.51
CA ASP A 25 -9.38 -5.82 -13.19
C ASP A 25 -8.42 -4.65 -12.91
N PRO A 26 -7.76 -4.07 -13.93
CA PRO A 26 -6.78 -2.99 -13.73
C PRO A 26 -7.34 -1.78 -13.00
N ILE A 27 -8.59 -1.38 -13.29
CA ILE A 27 -9.23 -0.22 -12.67
C ILE A 27 -9.56 -0.50 -11.20
N ARG A 28 -10.14 -1.66 -10.89
CA ARG A 28 -10.45 -2.07 -9.53
C ARG A 28 -9.17 -2.27 -8.72
N ARG A 29 -8.15 -2.85 -9.32
CA ARG A 29 -6.84 -3.03 -8.70
C ARG A 29 -6.22 -1.70 -8.33
N LYS A 30 -6.27 -0.70 -9.22
CA LYS A 30 -5.73 0.64 -8.97
C LYS A 30 -6.52 1.34 -7.87
N ALA A 31 -7.86 1.28 -7.88
CA ALA A 31 -8.69 1.85 -6.81
C ALA A 31 -8.44 1.18 -5.46
N GLN A 32 -8.35 -0.15 -5.41
CA GLN A 32 -7.99 -0.89 -4.19
C GLN A 32 -6.58 -0.54 -3.71
N TRP A 33 -5.64 -0.38 -4.64
CA TRP A 33 -4.29 0.05 -4.31
C TRP A 33 -4.27 1.44 -3.68
N HIS A 34 -5.03 2.39 -4.23
CA HIS A 34 -5.16 3.73 -3.65
C HIS A 34 -5.71 3.69 -2.23
N ALA A 35 -6.80 2.97 -2.01
CA ALA A 35 -7.39 2.80 -0.69
C ALA A 35 -6.43 2.11 0.29
N THR A 36 -5.70 1.08 -0.16
CA THR A 36 -4.70 0.38 0.65
C THR A 36 -3.53 1.28 1.00
N ALA A 37 -2.96 1.97 0.02
CA ALA A 37 -1.83 2.87 0.21
C ALA A 37 -2.19 4.08 1.08
N GLY A 38 -3.39 4.64 0.90
CA GLY A 38 -3.92 5.74 1.71
C GLY A 38 -4.33 5.33 3.13
N GLY A 39 -4.49 4.02 3.39
CA GLY A 39 -4.94 3.52 4.70
C GLY A 39 -6.39 3.87 5.03
N ASP A 40 -7.25 4.00 4.02
CA ASP A 40 -8.64 4.47 4.19
C ASP A 40 -9.45 3.57 5.14
N ASP A 41 -9.25 2.26 5.06
CA ASP A 41 -9.88 1.28 5.96
C ASP A 41 -9.39 1.42 7.42
N LEU A 42 -8.09 1.65 7.61
CA LEU A 42 -7.52 1.90 8.93
C LEU A 42 -8.07 3.18 9.54
N ARG A 43 -8.15 4.22 8.71
CA ARG A 43 -8.67 5.53 9.10
C ARG A 43 -10.16 5.48 9.46
N ALA A 44 -10.97 4.82 8.63
CA ALA A 44 -12.40 4.64 8.90
C ALA A 44 -12.68 3.89 10.19
N GLY A 45 -11.80 2.93 10.54
CA GLY A 45 -11.87 2.16 11.79
C GLY A 45 -11.12 2.77 12.97
N CYS A 46 -10.50 3.95 12.80
CA CYS A 46 -9.67 4.57 13.84
C CYS A 46 -10.52 5.21 14.92
N ALA A 47 -10.52 4.60 16.11
CA ALA A 47 -11.28 5.07 17.27
C ALA A 47 -10.57 4.67 18.57
N ALA A 48 -10.75 5.47 19.62
CA ALA A 48 -10.27 5.15 20.95
C ALA A 48 -10.81 3.79 21.43
N GLY A 49 -9.97 3.04 22.13
CA GLY A 49 -10.30 1.71 22.63
C GLY A 49 -10.22 0.57 21.60
N ARG A 50 -9.89 0.88 20.36
CA ARG A 50 -9.53 -0.14 19.36
C ARG A 50 -8.04 -0.47 19.46
N PRO A 51 -7.61 -1.70 19.09
CA PRO A 51 -6.19 -2.03 18.99
C PRO A 51 -5.47 -1.08 18.06
N SER A 52 -4.26 -0.67 18.46
CA SER A 52 -3.41 0.13 17.58
C SER A 52 -2.98 -0.69 16.37
N ARG A 53 -3.04 -0.07 15.18
CA ARG A 53 -2.75 -0.72 13.89
C ARG A 53 -1.86 0.17 13.05
N TRP A 54 -0.93 -0.45 12.35
CA TRP A 54 -0.03 0.20 11.40
C TRP A 54 -0.09 -0.52 10.06
N ARG A 55 0.02 0.23 8.99
CA ARG A 55 0.27 -0.29 7.64
C ARG A 55 1.46 0.43 7.06
N LEU A 56 2.47 -0.34 6.65
CA LEU A 56 3.60 0.17 5.92
C LEU A 56 3.56 -0.39 4.51
N VAL A 57 3.65 0.49 3.52
CA VAL A 57 3.59 0.13 2.10
C VAL A 57 4.91 0.51 1.47
N TYR A 58 5.59 -0.45 0.89
CA TYR A 58 6.80 -0.26 0.12
C TYR A 58 6.50 -0.41 -1.35
N ASN A 59 6.61 0.69 -2.09
CA ASN A 59 6.63 0.65 -3.54
C ASN A 59 8.09 0.51 -4.00
N SER A 60 8.40 -0.61 -4.59
CA SER A 60 9.73 -0.87 -5.17
C SER A 60 9.62 -1.01 -6.67
N VAL A 61 9.18 0.07 -7.30
CA VAL A 61 8.74 0.14 -8.70
C VAL A 61 7.48 -0.72 -8.93
N TRP A 62 6.34 -0.08 -9.08
CA TRP A 62 5.00 -0.68 -9.10
C TRP A 62 4.85 -1.95 -9.94
N ASP A 63 5.43 -1.98 -11.12
CA ASP A 63 5.36 -3.11 -12.04
C ASP A 63 6.39 -4.22 -11.75
N GLU A 64 7.27 -4.03 -10.77
CA GLU A 64 8.22 -5.02 -10.33
C GLU A 64 7.81 -5.66 -9.00
N GLN A 65 7.66 -4.87 -7.96
CA GLN A 65 7.30 -5.38 -6.65
C GLN A 65 6.65 -4.30 -5.77
N VAL A 66 5.61 -4.71 -5.06
CA VAL A 66 5.01 -3.93 -3.98
C VAL A 66 4.88 -4.79 -2.74
N ARG A 67 5.13 -4.21 -1.56
CA ARG A 67 4.96 -4.87 -0.26
C ARG A 67 4.03 -4.08 0.63
N VAL A 68 3.18 -4.78 1.34
CA VAL A 68 2.29 -4.23 2.38
C VAL A 68 2.53 -5.01 3.66
N TYR A 69 2.79 -4.30 4.73
CA TYR A 69 2.97 -4.84 6.08
C TYR A 69 1.86 -4.29 6.97
N ASP A 70 0.89 -5.13 7.29
CA ASP A 70 -0.17 -4.82 8.24
C ASP A 70 0.20 -5.35 9.62
N ILE A 71 0.26 -4.46 10.60
CA ILE A 71 0.63 -4.75 11.99
C ILE A 71 -0.55 -4.41 12.87
N GLU A 72 -0.99 -5.35 13.70
CA GLU A 72 -2.06 -5.15 14.66
C GLU A 72 -1.58 -5.55 16.05
N ARG A 73 -1.64 -4.60 16.99
CA ARG A 73 -1.25 -4.86 18.39
C ARG A 73 -2.20 -5.89 19.01
N LEU A 74 -1.61 -6.88 19.66
CA LEU A 74 -2.34 -7.88 20.44
C LEU A 74 -2.59 -7.40 21.87
N PRO A 75 -3.61 -7.95 22.55
CA PRO A 75 -3.88 -7.59 23.95
C PRO A 75 -2.72 -7.90 24.90
N ALA A 76 -2.68 -7.19 26.02
CA ALA A 76 -1.88 -7.51 27.20
C ALA A 76 -0.36 -7.73 27.00
N GLY A 77 0.28 -6.99 26.09
CA GLY A 77 1.73 -7.11 25.88
C GLY A 77 2.17 -8.36 25.12
N GLU A 78 1.23 -9.03 24.47
CA GLU A 78 1.51 -10.21 23.65
C GLU A 78 2.24 -9.90 22.33
N GLY A 79 2.59 -8.62 22.09
CA GLY A 79 3.22 -8.14 20.88
C GLY A 79 2.22 -7.77 19.80
N ALA A 80 2.45 -8.20 18.56
CA ALA A 80 1.58 -7.89 17.43
C ALA A 80 1.45 -9.07 16.46
N ARG A 81 0.38 -9.05 15.68
CA ARG A 81 0.23 -9.82 14.45
C ARG A 81 0.81 -9.01 13.30
N LEU A 82 1.66 -9.60 12.50
CA LEU A 82 2.18 -9.05 11.26
C LEU A 82 1.66 -9.86 10.08
N VAL A 83 1.03 -9.20 9.13
CA VAL A 83 0.67 -9.77 7.83
C VAL A 83 1.52 -9.10 6.76
N SER A 84 2.38 -9.87 6.11
CA SER A 84 3.20 -9.42 4.99
C SER A 84 2.56 -9.86 3.69
N THR A 85 2.28 -8.91 2.80
CA THR A 85 1.75 -9.16 1.46
C THR A 85 2.72 -8.64 0.42
N VAL A 86 3.17 -9.49 -0.49
CA VAL A 86 4.05 -9.12 -1.60
C VAL A 86 3.35 -9.39 -2.91
N VAL A 87 3.27 -8.38 -3.76
CA VAL A 87 2.79 -8.49 -5.14
C VAL A 87 3.99 -8.28 -6.07
N GLN A 88 4.27 -9.26 -6.91
CA GLN A 88 5.34 -9.23 -7.90
C GLN A 88 4.77 -9.21 -9.31
N GLY A 89 5.43 -8.46 -10.19
CA GLY A 89 5.07 -8.45 -11.61
C GLY A 89 3.69 -7.86 -11.85
N ALA A 90 3.45 -6.62 -11.41
CA ALA A 90 2.25 -5.91 -11.86
C ALA A 90 2.28 -5.78 -13.39
N PRO A 91 1.25 -6.25 -14.13
CA PRO A 91 1.33 -6.30 -15.58
C PRO A 91 1.35 -4.90 -16.18
N ARG A 92 2.29 -4.66 -17.08
CA ARG A 92 2.14 -3.63 -18.13
C ARG A 92 1.06 -4.08 -19.12
N VAL A 93 0.33 -3.15 -19.74
CA VAL A 93 -0.74 -3.47 -20.71
C VAL A 93 -0.24 -4.39 -21.84
N LEU A 94 0.99 -4.19 -22.32
CA LEU A 94 1.61 -5.08 -23.29
C LEU A 94 1.87 -6.48 -22.73
N GLN A 95 2.27 -6.58 -21.47
CA GLN A 95 2.41 -7.85 -20.74
C GLN A 95 1.04 -8.48 -20.46
N ALA A 96 0.00 -7.70 -20.17
CA ALA A 96 -1.37 -8.22 -20.04
C ALA A 96 -1.89 -8.79 -21.37
N TYR A 97 -1.52 -8.23 -22.51
CA TYR A 97 -1.83 -8.80 -23.83
C TYR A 97 -1.03 -10.08 -24.08
N LEU A 98 0.23 -10.14 -23.68
CA LEU A 98 1.07 -11.34 -23.71
C LEU A 98 0.71 -12.34 -22.60
N MET A 99 -0.01 -11.91 -21.57
CA MET A 99 -0.50 -12.72 -20.44
C MET A 99 -1.74 -13.55 -20.76
N GLN A 100 -2.40 -13.33 -21.88
CA GLN A 100 -3.20 -14.39 -22.47
C GLN A 100 -2.35 -15.66 -22.71
N LEU A 101 -1.02 -15.54 -22.57
CA LEU A 101 -0.02 -16.60 -22.65
C LEU A 101 0.54 -17.06 -21.28
N GLY A 102 -0.01 -16.66 -20.13
CA GLY A 102 0.20 -17.36 -18.85
C GLY A 102 0.91 -16.66 -17.70
N GLY A 103 1.19 -15.35 -17.74
CA GLY A 103 1.88 -14.66 -16.62
C GLY A 103 0.94 -13.80 -15.76
N GLN A 104 0.34 -14.34 -14.71
CA GLN A 104 -0.41 -13.58 -13.71
C GLN A 104 0.53 -12.96 -12.67
N PRO A 105 0.24 -11.74 -12.13
CA PRO A 105 0.99 -11.23 -10.99
C PRO A 105 0.87 -12.22 -9.82
N THR A 106 2.00 -12.56 -9.23
CA THR A 106 2.00 -13.47 -8.09
C THR A 106 1.85 -12.66 -6.81
N THR A 107 0.87 -13.04 -6.00
CA THR A 107 0.71 -12.50 -4.64
C THR A 107 1.16 -13.56 -3.64
N ARG A 108 2.05 -13.18 -2.72
CA ARG A 108 2.46 -13.98 -1.58
C ARG A 108 1.99 -13.29 -0.31
N VAL A 109 1.43 -14.07 0.60
CA VAL A 109 0.98 -13.59 1.90
C VAL A 109 1.59 -14.49 2.96
N ALA A 110 2.14 -13.89 4.00
CA ALA A 110 2.60 -14.60 5.19
C ALA A 110 2.09 -13.87 6.44
N GLU A 111 1.73 -14.65 7.44
CA GLU A 111 1.35 -14.13 8.75
C GLU A 111 2.35 -14.62 9.78
N SER A 112 2.77 -13.72 10.66
CA SER A 112 3.68 -14.02 11.76
C SER A 112 3.28 -13.26 13.01
N ARG A 113 3.77 -13.72 14.16
CA ARG A 113 3.63 -13.04 15.45
C ARG A 113 4.94 -12.33 15.77
N LEU A 114 4.85 -11.05 16.09
CA LEU A 114 5.95 -10.24 16.58
C LEU A 114 5.92 -10.22 18.10
N PRO A 115 6.90 -10.81 18.80
CA PRO A 115 7.04 -10.63 20.24
C PRO A 115 7.22 -9.15 20.59
N GLU A 116 6.80 -8.74 21.79
CA GLU A 116 6.86 -7.34 22.23
C GLU A 116 8.23 -6.67 22.05
N PRO A 117 9.38 -7.32 22.29
CA PRO A 117 10.69 -6.70 22.03
C PRO A 117 10.92 -6.35 20.56
N GLN A 118 10.49 -7.21 19.63
CA GLN A 118 10.61 -6.97 18.18
C GLN A 118 9.66 -5.86 17.72
N LEU A 119 8.41 -5.87 18.21
CA LEU A 119 7.46 -4.81 17.95
C LEU A 119 7.99 -3.47 18.44
N SER A 120 8.47 -3.41 19.67
CA SER A 120 9.03 -2.19 20.26
C SER A 120 10.27 -1.69 19.50
N ALA A 121 11.13 -2.58 18.99
CA ALA A 121 12.28 -2.20 18.16
C ALA A 121 11.81 -1.60 16.84
N LEU A 122 10.83 -2.23 16.17
CA LEU A 122 10.25 -1.75 14.92
C LEU A 122 9.57 -0.38 15.09
N LEU A 123 8.74 -0.21 16.13
CA LEU A 123 8.08 1.06 16.39
C LEU A 123 9.06 2.19 16.70
N ARG A 124 10.12 1.93 17.47
CA ARG A 124 11.19 2.92 17.69
C ARG A 124 11.90 3.32 16.40
N ALA A 125 12.12 2.38 15.47
CA ALA A 125 12.72 2.68 14.18
C ALA A 125 11.78 3.54 13.31
N ILE A 126 10.49 3.24 13.31
CA ILE A 126 9.45 4.02 12.62
C ILE A 126 9.40 5.45 13.18
N ASP A 127 9.41 5.60 14.51
CA ASP A 127 9.43 6.92 15.17
C ASP A 127 10.73 7.66 14.89
N GLY A 128 11.86 6.97 14.92
CA GLY A 128 13.19 7.51 14.57
C GLY A 128 13.26 8.03 13.12
N ALA A 129 12.52 7.44 12.21
CA ALA A 129 12.34 7.94 10.84
C ALA A 129 11.42 9.17 10.75
N GLY A 130 10.86 9.62 11.87
CA GLY A 130 10.03 10.82 11.95
C GLY A 130 8.56 10.57 11.62
N PHE A 131 8.04 9.38 11.88
CA PHE A 131 6.65 9.01 11.55
C PHE A 131 5.61 9.96 12.17
N ALA A 132 5.83 10.44 13.39
CA ALA A 132 4.90 11.37 14.06
C ALA A 132 4.81 12.75 13.38
N ARG A 133 5.75 13.10 12.53
CA ARG A 133 5.71 14.36 11.75
C ARG A 133 4.89 14.14 10.50
N PRO A 134 3.97 15.07 10.14
CA PRO A 134 3.27 14.95 8.87
C PRO A 134 4.26 15.01 7.69
N PRO A 135 3.98 14.33 6.58
CA PRO A 135 4.79 14.41 5.39
C PRO A 135 4.71 15.82 4.79
N GLU A 136 5.68 16.16 3.96
CA GLU A 136 5.71 17.43 3.22
C GLU A 136 4.45 17.57 2.36
N GLU A 137 3.74 18.70 2.54
CA GLU A 137 2.56 19.03 1.73
C GLU A 137 2.96 19.16 0.25
N GLY A 138 2.22 18.53 -0.64
CA GLY A 138 2.53 18.47 -2.06
C GLY A 138 3.61 17.42 -2.43
N MET A 139 4.10 16.62 -1.47
CA MET A 139 5.02 15.54 -1.76
C MET A 139 4.46 14.63 -2.85
N ARG A 140 5.24 14.37 -3.88
CA ARG A 140 4.88 13.50 -5.01
C ARG A 140 5.58 12.15 -4.89
N LEU A 141 4.80 11.08 -4.99
CA LEU A 141 5.25 9.70 -4.94
C LEU A 141 4.85 9.02 -6.25
N VAL A 142 5.82 8.70 -7.07
CA VAL A 142 5.58 8.17 -8.41
C VAL A 142 5.71 6.64 -8.44
N SER A 143 4.80 5.97 -9.14
CA SER A 143 4.71 4.51 -9.19
C SER A 143 5.99 3.82 -9.67
N TRP A 144 6.78 4.48 -10.50
CA TRP A 144 8.02 3.97 -11.09
C TRP A 144 9.29 4.26 -10.27
N ASP A 145 9.15 4.73 -9.03
CA ASP A 145 10.28 4.96 -8.12
C ASP A 145 10.07 4.24 -6.77
N PHE A 146 11.04 4.36 -5.90
CA PHE A 146 11.02 3.75 -4.57
C PHE A 146 10.49 4.74 -3.54
N TYR A 147 9.50 4.31 -2.79
CA TYR A 147 8.98 5.07 -1.65
C TYR A 147 8.37 4.16 -0.59
N TRP A 148 8.28 4.68 0.61
CA TRP A 148 7.49 4.13 1.69
C TRP A 148 6.30 5.03 1.98
N LEU A 149 5.18 4.42 2.31
CA LEU A 149 4.03 5.04 2.95
C LEU A 149 3.81 4.33 4.27
N ALA A 150 3.51 5.08 5.32
CA ALA A 150 3.10 4.53 6.60
C ALA A 150 1.81 5.21 7.04
N SER A 151 0.82 4.43 7.37
CA SER A 151 -0.43 4.86 7.98
C SER A 151 -0.66 4.10 9.28
N ALA A 152 -1.19 4.77 10.30
CA ALA A 152 -1.49 4.13 11.56
C ALA A 152 -2.68 4.77 12.26
N CYS A 153 -3.37 3.93 13.03
CA CYS A 153 -4.25 4.36 14.10
C CYS A 153 -3.63 3.93 15.43
N VAL A 154 -3.14 4.88 16.20
CA VAL A 154 -2.52 4.65 17.50
C VAL A 154 -3.37 5.32 18.56
N ASP A 155 -3.92 4.53 19.48
CA ASP A 155 -4.79 5.00 20.56
C ASP A 155 -5.94 5.93 20.09
N GLY A 156 -6.52 5.60 18.93
CA GLY A 156 -7.59 6.39 18.31
C GLY A 156 -7.13 7.63 17.55
N THR A 157 -5.83 7.86 17.45
CA THR A 157 -5.27 8.98 16.68
C THR A 157 -4.74 8.48 15.35
N TRP A 158 -5.13 9.14 14.28
CA TRP A 158 -4.69 8.85 12.93
C TRP A 158 -3.35 9.50 12.62
N HIS A 159 -2.45 8.73 11.99
CA HIS A 159 -1.15 9.19 11.50
C HIS A 159 -0.94 8.72 10.07
N LEU A 160 -0.29 9.57 9.27
CA LEU A 160 0.21 9.23 7.94
C LEU A 160 1.59 9.87 7.75
N ASN A 161 2.52 9.13 7.16
CA ASN A 161 3.79 9.69 6.69
C ASN A 161 4.23 9.00 5.39
N ALA A 162 5.17 9.64 4.69
CA ALA A 162 5.72 9.15 3.44
C ALA A 162 7.22 9.50 3.34
N TRP A 163 7.98 8.63 2.68
CA TRP A 163 9.41 8.82 2.41
C TRP A 163 9.71 8.37 0.98
N ARG A 164 10.29 9.22 0.19
CA ARG A 164 10.68 8.92 -1.19
C ARG A 164 12.19 8.80 -1.32
N ARG A 165 12.66 8.04 -2.28
CA ARG A 165 14.09 7.72 -2.49
C ARG A 165 15.01 8.95 -2.57
N GLY A 166 14.54 10.10 -2.99
CA GLY A 166 15.32 11.34 -3.06
C GLY A 166 15.55 12.04 -1.72
N ASP A 167 14.83 11.67 -0.67
CA ASP A 167 14.92 12.34 0.62
C ASP A 167 16.10 11.79 1.45
N PRO A 168 16.85 12.64 2.15
CA PRO A 168 17.99 12.17 2.97
C PRO A 168 17.61 11.17 4.05
N VAL A 169 16.37 11.24 4.56
CA VAL A 169 15.85 10.31 5.57
C VAL A 169 15.63 8.92 4.98
N PHE A 170 15.25 8.81 3.72
CA PHE A 170 14.96 7.52 3.07
C PHE A 170 16.13 6.53 3.13
N GLN A 171 17.36 7.02 3.12
CA GLN A 171 18.56 6.17 3.22
C GLN A 171 18.87 5.69 4.66
N ARG A 172 18.12 6.17 5.65
CA ARG A 172 18.36 5.94 7.08
C ARG A 172 17.09 5.58 7.83
N LEU A 173 16.12 4.98 7.16
CA LEU A 173 14.81 4.64 7.75
C LEU A 173 14.96 3.64 8.91
N GLY A 174 15.80 2.62 8.75
CA GLY A 174 16.06 1.59 9.75
C GLY A 174 14.91 0.61 9.96
N PHE A 175 13.66 1.02 9.82
CA PHE A 175 12.51 0.13 9.91
C PHE A 175 12.35 -0.76 8.68
N ASP A 176 12.85 -0.37 7.54
CA ASP A 176 12.82 -1.12 6.28
C ASP A 176 13.57 -2.44 6.41
N GLU A 177 14.79 -2.42 6.93
CA GLU A 177 15.59 -3.62 7.16
C GLU A 177 14.94 -4.55 8.19
N LEU A 178 14.33 -3.97 9.25
CA LEU A 178 13.60 -4.76 10.23
C LEU A 178 12.39 -5.45 9.61
N LEU A 179 11.60 -4.74 8.78
CA LEU A 179 10.45 -5.32 8.11
C LEU A 179 10.87 -6.41 7.11
N PHE A 180 11.93 -6.19 6.35
CA PHE A 180 12.44 -7.19 5.42
C PHE A 180 12.93 -8.44 6.13
N ALA A 181 13.58 -8.29 7.30
CA ALA A 181 14.00 -9.43 8.12
C ALA A 181 12.83 -10.19 8.77
N LEU A 182 11.72 -9.51 9.03
CA LEU A 182 10.50 -10.10 9.60
C LEU A 182 9.56 -10.70 8.55
N ASP A 183 9.79 -10.41 7.28
CA ASP A 183 8.96 -10.86 6.17
C ASP A 183 9.17 -12.35 5.88
N GLN A 184 8.12 -13.14 6.10
CA GLN A 184 8.15 -14.60 5.88
C GLN A 184 7.53 -15.04 4.55
N THR A 185 7.32 -14.13 3.60
CA THR A 185 6.76 -14.47 2.28
C THR A 185 7.71 -15.29 1.41
N GLY A 186 8.99 -15.33 1.77
CA GLY A 186 10.03 -16.00 0.99
C GLY A 186 10.40 -15.27 -0.30
N VAL A 187 9.96 -14.04 -0.47
CA VAL A 187 10.25 -13.19 -1.63
C VAL A 187 11.34 -12.19 -1.26
N GLU A 188 12.44 -12.19 -2.03
CA GLU A 188 13.54 -11.24 -1.83
C GLU A 188 13.06 -9.79 -2.04
N PRO A 189 13.39 -8.84 -1.14
CA PRO A 189 13.06 -7.43 -1.33
C PRO A 189 13.80 -6.83 -2.53
N ASN A 190 13.06 -6.16 -3.41
CA ASN A 190 13.64 -5.36 -4.47
C ASN A 190 14.19 -4.06 -3.85
N ARG A 191 15.51 -3.98 -3.72
CA ARG A 191 16.21 -2.88 -3.04
C ARG A 191 16.25 -1.60 -3.86
N PRO A 192 16.29 -0.42 -3.22
CA PRO A 192 16.43 0.86 -3.92
C PRO A 192 17.69 0.89 -4.79
N ARG A 193 17.52 1.30 -6.03
CA ARG A 193 18.59 1.45 -7.03
C ARG A 193 18.34 2.65 -7.93
N ALA A 194 19.29 2.98 -8.76
CA ALA A 194 19.09 3.96 -9.83
C ALA A 194 18.00 3.47 -10.80
N ILE A 195 17.07 4.34 -11.13
CA ILE A 195 16.09 4.08 -12.18
C ILE A 195 16.68 4.48 -13.51
N ASP A 196 16.54 3.62 -14.52
CA ASP A 196 16.99 3.87 -15.88
C ASP A 196 16.42 5.21 -16.39
N PRO A 197 17.26 6.16 -16.82
CA PRO A 197 16.81 7.45 -17.34
C PRO A 197 15.86 7.32 -18.53
N ALA A 198 16.07 6.33 -19.41
CA ALA A 198 15.17 6.09 -20.54
C ALA A 198 13.78 5.64 -20.07
N ARG A 199 13.73 4.75 -19.09
CA ARG A 199 12.49 4.35 -18.45
C ARG A 199 11.80 5.55 -17.80
N ARG A 200 12.52 6.35 -17.04
CA ARG A 200 11.99 7.56 -16.40
C ARG A 200 11.41 8.54 -17.42
N ALA A 201 12.08 8.74 -18.56
CA ALA A 201 11.62 9.62 -19.62
C ALA A 201 10.34 9.09 -20.30
N LEU A 202 10.25 7.78 -20.54
CA LEU A 202 9.03 7.14 -21.07
C LEU A 202 7.84 7.35 -20.13
N GLU A 203 8.00 7.02 -18.86
CA GLU A 203 6.93 7.13 -17.85
C GLU A 203 6.48 8.59 -17.62
N ALA A 204 7.43 9.54 -17.63
CA ALA A 204 7.14 10.97 -17.54
C ALA A 204 6.44 11.49 -18.82
N GLY A 205 6.84 11.01 -20.00
CA GLY A 205 6.24 11.35 -21.28
C GLY A 205 4.80 10.84 -21.39
N GLU A 206 4.55 9.63 -20.90
CA GLU A 206 3.23 9.03 -20.82
C GLU A 206 2.29 9.81 -19.89
N GLN A 207 2.76 10.30 -18.76
CA GLN A 207 1.99 11.16 -17.86
C GLN A 207 1.62 12.50 -18.53
N ALA A 208 2.54 13.08 -19.35
CA ALA A 208 2.33 14.36 -20.02
C ALA A 208 1.46 14.23 -21.29
N GLY A 209 1.55 13.12 -22.01
CA GLY A 209 0.96 12.94 -23.35
C GLY A 209 -0.53 12.62 -23.40
N GLY A 210 -1.18 12.34 -22.27
CA GLY A 210 -2.63 12.16 -22.20
C GLY A 210 -3.22 10.99 -23.00
N GLY A 211 -2.40 10.09 -23.53
CA GLY A 211 -2.83 8.92 -24.29
C GLY A 211 -3.65 7.94 -23.44
N ARG A 212 -4.81 7.49 -23.98
CA ARG A 212 -5.73 6.58 -23.24
C ARG A 212 -5.10 5.23 -22.84
N GLY A 213 -4.05 4.77 -23.52
CA GLY A 213 -3.39 3.48 -23.25
C GLY A 213 -2.37 3.51 -22.12
N SER A 214 -1.83 4.69 -21.80
CA SER A 214 -0.74 4.88 -20.86
C SER A 214 -1.17 5.19 -19.42
N ARG A 215 -2.41 5.68 -19.24
CA ARG A 215 -2.93 6.09 -17.92
C ARG A 215 -3.18 4.93 -16.96
N ASP A 216 -3.21 3.71 -17.45
CA ASP A 216 -3.53 2.53 -16.63
C ASP A 216 -2.31 1.94 -15.91
N GLU A 217 -1.09 2.31 -16.31
CA GLU A 217 0.15 1.66 -15.83
C GLU A 217 0.94 2.52 -14.86
N SER A 218 1.06 3.83 -15.09
CA SER A 218 1.72 4.74 -14.17
C SER A 218 0.70 5.56 -13.39
N PHE A 219 0.99 5.80 -12.12
CA PHE A 219 0.20 6.69 -11.26
C PHE A 219 1.13 7.51 -10.37
N GLU A 220 0.56 8.53 -9.80
CA GLU A 220 1.21 9.37 -8.84
C GLU A 220 0.31 9.57 -7.63
N PHE A 221 0.91 9.52 -6.46
CA PHE A 221 0.29 10.02 -5.25
C PHE A 221 0.83 11.42 -4.93
N VAL A 222 -0.05 12.27 -4.45
CA VAL A 222 0.30 13.58 -3.90
C VAL A 222 -0.21 13.65 -2.47
N VAL A 223 0.65 14.04 -1.56
CA VAL A 223 0.24 14.31 -0.18
C VAL A 223 -0.52 15.62 -0.12
N ARG A 224 -1.75 15.62 0.40
CA ARG A 224 -2.57 16.81 0.63
C ARG A 224 -3.38 16.63 1.90
N ASP A 225 -3.36 17.64 2.76
CA ASP A 225 -4.16 17.66 4.00
C ASP A 225 -4.01 16.38 4.83
N GLY A 226 -2.79 15.85 4.93
CA GLY A 226 -2.50 14.60 5.64
C GLY A 226 -3.15 13.36 5.03
N ARG A 227 -3.43 13.37 3.72
CA ARG A 227 -3.99 12.28 2.94
C ARG A 227 -3.16 12.00 1.70
N ILE A 228 -3.33 10.80 1.16
CA ILE A 228 -2.83 10.46 -0.16
C ILE A 228 -3.94 10.75 -1.18
N TRP A 229 -3.63 11.60 -2.12
CA TRP A 229 -4.50 11.95 -3.23
C TRP A 229 -3.87 11.50 -4.55
N SER A 230 -4.67 11.08 -5.53
CA SER A 230 -4.18 10.73 -6.86
C SER A 230 -4.87 11.54 -7.94
N PRO A 231 -4.12 12.29 -8.75
CA PRO A 231 -4.64 12.95 -9.92
C PRO A 231 -5.28 11.92 -10.87
N GLY A 232 -6.57 12.06 -11.15
CA GLY A 232 -7.30 11.16 -12.05
C GLY A 232 -8.21 10.12 -11.39
N PHE A 233 -8.16 10.00 -10.05
CA PHE A 233 -9.22 9.39 -9.26
C PHE A 233 -9.78 10.51 -8.37
N GLY A 234 -10.85 11.18 -8.84
CA GLY A 234 -11.57 12.15 -8.02
C GLY A 234 -12.08 11.47 -6.75
N ASN A 235 -12.07 12.24 -5.64
CA ASN A 235 -12.77 11.87 -4.43
C ASN A 235 -14.23 11.60 -4.71
#